data_b9fbc4f65fba7b00504201c6e144abfe
#
_entry.id   b9fbc4f65fba7b00504201c6e144abfe
#
_cell.length_a   1.000
_cell.length_b   1.000
_cell.length_c   1.000
_cell.angle_alpha   90.00
_cell.angle_beta   90.00
_cell.angle_gamma   90.00
#
_symmetry.space_group_name_H-M   'P 1'
#
loop_
_entity.id
_entity.type
_entity.pdbx_description
1 polymer ?
#
loop_
_entity_poly.entity_id
_entity_poly.type
_entity_poly.pdbx_seq_one_letter_code
_entity_poly.pdbx_strand_id
1 'polypeptide(L)'
;GMEIKWHGTASIEMKNQTGRILFDPFVPLKGSDEPANIEDYDGIDDIFITHGHLDHIVSLPMIFQRNPNIRIYCTQTPYRTLVKKGIPESHLVLIEFGNEVTIHDFKMKAYHGKHAILPKLSRERLSHMLKSPARGNLPYIIKENSQCREKGETVFYEIETEGKKISLMGSLNLREDTDYPTGSDLLILPYNGWEDNYTPAVKIIDRLNPKRIFLDHYD
;
A
#
# COMPACT_ATOMS: atom_id res chain seq x y z
N GLY A 1 -15.79 17.95 1.17
CA GLY A 1 -15.18 17.21 0.11
C GLY A 1 -14.25 16.14 0.61
N MET A 2 -13.81 15.28 -0.30
CA MET A 2 -12.87 14.22 0.03
C MET A 2 -11.44 14.78 0.13
N GLU A 3 -10.68 14.29 1.13
CA GLU A 3 -9.26 14.61 1.31
C GLU A 3 -8.42 13.35 1.17
N ILE A 4 -7.25 13.48 0.55
CA ILE A 4 -6.24 12.43 0.45
C ILE A 4 -4.96 12.93 1.07
N LYS A 5 -4.40 12.16 1.99
CA LYS A 5 -3.16 12.50 2.67
C LYS A 5 -2.14 11.37 2.53
N TRP A 6 -0.93 11.72 2.08
CA TRP A 6 0.19 10.80 2.01
C TRP A 6 1.01 10.88 3.30
N HIS A 7 1.26 9.73 3.92
CA HIS A 7 2.01 9.62 5.19
C HIS A 7 3.44 9.07 5.01
N GLY A 8 3.93 9.02 3.80
CA GLY A 8 5.22 8.42 3.49
C GLY A 8 5.10 7.00 2.95
N THR A 9 6.13 6.52 2.26
CA THR A 9 6.18 5.22 1.58
C THR A 9 4.92 5.00 0.72
N ALA A 10 4.15 3.97 0.94
CA ALA A 10 2.88 3.72 0.24
C ALA A 10 1.66 4.06 1.08
N SER A 11 1.84 4.74 2.20
CA SER A 11 0.79 4.99 3.18
C SER A 11 -0.11 6.15 2.76
N ILE A 12 -1.36 5.86 2.45
CA ILE A 12 -2.37 6.81 1.97
C ILE A 12 -3.58 6.78 2.90
N GLU A 13 -3.97 7.95 3.38
CA GLU A 13 -5.22 8.15 4.11
C GLU A 13 -6.24 8.84 3.20
N MET A 14 -7.47 8.35 3.22
CA MET A 14 -8.61 9.01 2.56
C MET A 14 -9.66 9.37 3.59
N LYS A 15 -10.15 10.59 3.51
CA LYS A 15 -11.19 11.12 4.39
C LYS A 15 -12.33 11.68 3.56
N ASN A 16 -13.55 11.31 3.91
CA ASN A 16 -14.78 11.91 3.40
C ASN A 16 -15.62 12.45 4.57
N GLN A 17 -16.87 12.83 4.34
CA GLN A 17 -17.75 13.35 5.39
C GLN A 17 -18.13 12.30 6.44
N THR A 18 -18.06 11.02 6.08
CA THR A 18 -18.53 9.91 6.93
C THR A 18 -17.42 9.29 7.77
N GLY A 19 -16.20 9.29 7.29
CA GLY A 19 -15.10 8.65 8.00
C GLY A 19 -13.77 8.66 7.26
N ARG A 20 -12.86 7.85 7.76
CA ARG A 20 -11.48 7.76 7.25
C ARG A 20 -11.12 6.31 6.99
N ILE A 21 -10.35 6.07 5.93
CA ILE A 21 -9.74 4.77 5.64
C ILE A 21 -8.25 4.96 5.37
N LEU A 22 -7.48 3.90 5.55
CA LEU A 22 -6.03 3.93 5.44
C LEU A 22 -5.55 2.79 4.55
N PHE A 23 -4.59 3.08 3.67
CA PHE A 23 -3.94 2.09 2.83
C PHE A 23 -2.47 1.96 3.21
N ASP A 24 -2.00 0.72 3.38
CA ASP A 24 -0.59 0.36 3.58
C ASP A 24 0.14 1.26 4.60
N PRO A 25 -0.33 1.34 5.85
CA PRO A 25 0.30 2.20 6.85
C PRO A 25 1.73 1.74 7.14
N PHE A 26 2.59 2.72 7.35
CA PHE A 26 3.99 2.49 7.64
C PHE A 26 4.46 3.41 8.75
N VAL A 27 5.10 2.84 9.76
CA VAL A 27 5.78 3.58 10.81
C VAL A 27 7.27 3.44 10.56
N PRO A 28 8.01 4.54 10.36
CA PRO A 28 9.42 4.49 10.02
C PRO A 28 10.26 3.78 11.08
N LEU A 29 11.27 3.06 10.63
CA LEU A 29 12.28 2.48 11.51
C LEU A 29 13.17 3.57 12.09
N LYS A 30 13.75 3.31 13.26
CA LYS A 30 14.69 4.21 13.90
C LYS A 30 15.83 4.57 12.93
N GLY A 31 16.11 5.86 12.79
CA GLY A 31 17.13 6.39 11.88
C GLY A 31 16.63 6.68 10.47
N SER A 32 15.35 6.49 10.20
CA SER A 32 14.72 6.85 8.92
C SER A 32 14.36 8.33 8.89
N ASP A 33 14.40 8.94 7.71
CA ASP A 33 13.97 10.32 7.47
C ASP A 33 12.48 10.45 7.12
N GLU A 34 11.72 9.36 7.15
CA GLU A 34 10.29 9.36 6.86
C GLU A 34 9.51 10.24 7.84
N PRO A 35 8.54 11.06 7.36
CA PRO A 35 7.85 12.02 8.22
C PRO A 35 6.75 11.43 9.10
N ALA A 36 6.23 10.25 8.77
CA ALA A 36 5.11 9.67 9.48
C ALA A 36 5.51 9.08 10.82
N ASN A 37 4.61 9.15 11.80
CA ASN A 37 4.74 8.41 13.03
C ASN A 37 3.38 7.78 13.40
N ILE A 38 3.38 6.88 14.39
CA ILE A 38 2.20 6.05 14.69
C ILE A 38 0.97 6.87 15.10
N GLU A 39 1.16 8.02 15.71
CA GLU A 39 0.05 8.89 16.15
C GLU A 39 -0.74 9.46 14.98
N ASP A 40 -0.14 9.55 13.80
CA ASP A 40 -0.81 10.03 12.59
C ASP A 40 -1.98 9.13 12.17
N TYR A 41 -1.98 7.88 12.63
CA TYR A 41 -3.02 6.90 12.32
C TYR A 41 -4.10 6.77 13.38
N ASP A 42 -4.03 7.57 14.44
CA ASP A 42 -5.03 7.52 15.51
C ASP A 42 -6.43 7.82 14.98
N GLY A 43 -7.41 7.03 15.43
CA GLY A 43 -8.81 7.17 15.05
C GLY A 43 -9.18 6.57 13.70
N ILE A 44 -8.27 5.92 12.99
CA ILE A 44 -8.56 5.23 11.74
C ILE A 44 -8.68 3.74 12.05
N ASP A 45 -9.90 3.19 11.89
CA ASP A 45 -10.19 1.80 12.25
C ASP A 45 -10.13 0.84 11.07
N ASP A 46 -10.26 1.33 9.84
CA ASP A 46 -10.33 0.48 8.65
C ASP A 46 -9.08 0.66 7.79
N ILE A 47 -8.32 -0.44 7.66
CA ILE A 47 -7.01 -0.46 7.01
C ILE A 47 -7.03 -1.47 5.85
N PHE A 48 -6.65 -1.03 4.66
CA PHE A 48 -6.61 -1.83 3.45
C PHE A 48 -5.16 -2.06 3.02
N ILE A 49 -4.83 -3.31 2.70
CA ILE A 49 -3.48 -3.70 2.33
C ILE A 49 -3.45 -4.07 0.85
N THR A 50 -2.44 -3.58 0.12
CA THR A 50 -2.27 -3.89 -1.29
C THR A 50 -1.52 -5.20 -1.51
N HIS A 51 -0.51 -5.50 -0.69
CA HIS A 51 0.22 -6.77 -0.76
C HIS A 51 1.07 -6.98 0.50
N GLY A 52 1.63 -8.17 0.64
CA GLY A 52 2.25 -8.66 1.88
C GLY A 52 3.72 -8.33 2.07
N HIS A 53 4.30 -7.42 1.28
CA HIS A 53 5.69 -7.00 1.50
C HIS A 53 5.87 -6.20 2.78
N LEU A 54 7.09 -6.17 3.28
CA LEU A 54 7.48 -5.58 4.57
C LEU A 54 6.94 -4.18 4.78
N ASP A 55 7.18 -3.29 3.83
CA ASP A 55 6.81 -1.87 3.91
C ASP A 55 5.30 -1.61 3.86
N HIS A 56 4.51 -2.64 3.61
CA HIS A 56 3.05 -2.55 3.58
C HIS A 56 2.37 -3.12 4.83
N ILE A 57 3.03 -4.03 5.57
CA ILE A 57 2.39 -4.72 6.69
C ILE A 57 3.18 -4.73 8.00
N VAL A 58 4.45 -4.35 7.99
CA VAL A 58 5.34 -4.48 9.17
C VAL A 58 4.86 -3.68 10.39
N SER A 59 4.18 -2.57 10.16
CA SER A 59 3.73 -1.68 11.23
C SER A 59 2.39 -2.09 11.85
N LEU A 60 1.67 -3.03 11.25
CA LEU A 60 0.31 -3.38 11.67
C LEU A 60 0.22 -3.94 13.10
N PRO A 61 1.14 -4.82 13.57
CA PRO A 61 1.08 -5.25 14.96
C PRO A 61 1.20 -4.10 15.96
N MET A 62 2.06 -3.13 15.69
CA MET A 62 2.23 -1.95 16.54
C MET A 62 0.99 -1.05 16.52
N ILE A 63 0.39 -0.85 15.35
CA ILE A 63 -0.84 -0.09 15.18
C ILE A 63 -1.98 -0.78 15.92
N PHE A 64 -2.07 -2.11 15.84
CA PHE A 64 -3.08 -2.89 16.57
C PHE A 64 -2.94 -2.74 18.09
N GLN A 65 -1.73 -2.77 18.62
CA GLN A 65 -1.49 -2.55 20.05
C GLN A 65 -1.98 -1.18 20.51
N ARG A 66 -1.80 -0.16 19.67
CA ARG A 66 -2.22 1.21 19.97
C ARG A 66 -3.73 1.41 19.78
N ASN A 67 -4.33 0.76 18.78
CA ASN A 67 -5.77 0.81 18.50
C ASN A 67 -6.32 -0.59 18.27
N PRO A 68 -6.82 -1.26 19.32
CA PRO A 68 -7.32 -2.62 19.21
C PRO A 68 -8.68 -2.74 18.51
N ASN A 69 -9.23 -1.65 17.98
CA ASN A 69 -10.50 -1.65 17.23
C ASN A 69 -10.29 -1.76 15.71
N ILE A 70 -9.06 -1.80 15.23
CA ILE A 70 -8.80 -1.82 13.78
C ILE A 70 -9.32 -3.10 13.12
N ARG A 71 -9.71 -2.96 11.86
CA ARG A 71 -9.96 -4.05 10.92
C ARG A 71 -8.99 -3.92 9.76
N ILE A 72 -8.38 -5.04 9.39
CA ILE A 72 -7.39 -5.08 8.32
C ILE A 72 -7.94 -5.93 7.20
N TYR A 73 -8.06 -5.32 6.03
CA TYR A 73 -8.58 -5.94 4.81
C TYR A 73 -7.40 -6.31 3.93
N CYS A 74 -7.21 -7.59 3.68
CA CYS A 74 -6.05 -8.08 2.94
C CYS A 74 -6.32 -9.42 2.26
N THR A 75 -5.45 -9.80 1.31
CA THR A 75 -5.50 -11.09 0.66
C THR A 75 -4.94 -12.19 1.57
N GLN A 76 -4.97 -13.44 1.12
CA GLN A 76 -4.68 -14.61 1.95
C GLN A 76 -3.25 -14.62 2.52
N THR A 77 -2.25 -14.26 1.74
CA THR A 77 -0.84 -14.33 2.19
C THR A 77 -0.56 -13.35 3.32
N PRO A 78 -0.85 -12.03 3.19
CA PRO A 78 -0.70 -11.12 4.33
C PRO A 78 -1.63 -11.48 5.51
N TYR A 79 -2.81 -12.01 5.25
CA TYR A 79 -3.70 -12.49 6.31
C TYR A 79 -2.99 -13.52 7.19
N ARG A 80 -2.42 -14.55 6.58
CA ARG A 80 -1.68 -15.59 7.31
C ARG A 80 -0.48 -15.05 8.06
N THR A 81 0.26 -14.13 7.43
CA THR A 81 1.42 -13.49 8.06
C THR A 81 1.02 -12.72 9.30
N LEU A 82 -0.07 -11.96 9.23
CA LEU A 82 -0.55 -11.15 10.36
C LEU A 82 -1.08 -12.01 11.52
N VAL A 83 -1.71 -13.14 11.23
CA VAL A 83 -2.10 -14.12 12.27
C VAL A 83 -0.86 -14.62 13.01
N LYS A 84 0.20 -14.99 12.29
CA LYS A 84 1.46 -15.43 12.89
C LYS A 84 2.12 -14.34 13.73
N LYS A 85 1.90 -13.08 13.41
CA LYS A 85 2.41 -11.93 14.15
C LYS A 85 1.52 -11.52 15.33
N GLY A 86 0.47 -12.27 15.61
CA GLY A 86 -0.36 -12.10 16.81
C GLY A 86 -1.61 -11.25 16.64
N ILE A 87 -1.99 -10.91 15.41
CA ILE A 87 -3.26 -10.21 15.17
C ILE A 87 -4.39 -11.25 15.13
N PRO A 88 -5.40 -11.12 16.00
CA PRO A 88 -6.52 -12.05 16.01
C PRO A 88 -7.31 -12.04 14.70
N GLU A 89 -7.77 -13.20 14.25
CA GLU A 89 -8.54 -13.32 13.01
C GLU A 89 -9.82 -12.50 13.01
N SER A 90 -10.41 -12.22 14.17
CA SER A 90 -11.59 -11.36 14.29
C SER A 90 -11.35 -9.92 13.81
N HIS A 91 -10.09 -9.49 13.68
CA HIS A 91 -9.71 -8.16 13.19
C HIS A 91 -9.24 -8.21 11.74
N LEU A 92 -9.26 -9.36 11.11
CA LEU A 92 -8.82 -9.55 9.73
C LEU A 92 -10.00 -9.89 8.84
N VAL A 93 -10.07 -9.23 7.69
CA VAL A 93 -11.09 -9.46 6.67
C VAL A 93 -10.40 -9.89 5.38
N LEU A 94 -10.72 -11.09 4.91
CA LEU A 94 -10.14 -11.60 3.68
C LEU A 94 -10.73 -10.89 2.47
N ILE A 95 -9.88 -10.36 1.61
CA ILE A 95 -10.26 -9.78 0.32
C ILE A 95 -10.06 -10.82 -0.77
N GLU A 96 -11.08 -10.99 -1.61
CA GLU A 96 -10.98 -11.76 -2.84
C GLU A 96 -11.12 -10.82 -4.04
N PHE A 97 -10.38 -11.10 -5.12
CA PHE A 97 -10.44 -10.29 -6.32
C PHE A 97 -11.83 -10.31 -6.94
N GLY A 98 -12.31 -9.14 -7.34
CA GLY A 98 -13.65 -8.94 -7.87
C GLY A 98 -14.70 -8.56 -6.82
N ASN A 99 -14.40 -8.74 -5.53
CA ASN A 99 -15.32 -8.38 -4.46
C ASN A 99 -15.35 -6.87 -4.22
N GLU A 100 -16.51 -6.40 -3.77
CA GLU A 100 -16.72 -5.01 -3.35
C GLU A 100 -16.94 -4.94 -1.85
N VAL A 101 -16.42 -3.88 -1.22
CA VAL A 101 -16.60 -3.55 0.19
C VAL A 101 -16.98 -2.08 0.29
N THR A 102 -17.99 -1.77 1.11
CA THR A 102 -18.37 -0.39 1.38
C THR A 102 -18.16 -0.07 2.85
N ILE A 103 -17.28 0.88 3.14
CA ILE A 103 -16.95 1.35 4.49
C ILE A 103 -16.99 2.88 4.47
N HIS A 104 -17.75 3.49 5.39
CA HIS A 104 -17.86 4.96 5.51
C HIS A 104 -18.15 5.68 4.18
N ASP A 105 -19.04 5.12 3.37
CA ASP A 105 -19.34 5.64 2.01
C ASP A 105 -18.15 5.62 1.05
N PHE A 106 -17.11 4.86 1.35
CA PHE A 106 -16.09 4.45 0.40
C PHE A 106 -16.49 3.09 -0.17
N LYS A 107 -16.80 3.05 -1.45
CA LYS A 107 -17.08 1.80 -2.15
C LYS A 107 -15.80 1.34 -2.85
N MET A 108 -15.28 0.21 -2.43
CA MET A 108 -14.01 -0.30 -2.95
C MET A 108 -14.20 -1.61 -3.68
N LYS A 109 -13.56 -1.75 -4.82
CA LYS A 109 -13.47 -2.99 -5.56
C LYS A 109 -12.00 -3.38 -5.69
N ALA A 110 -11.71 -4.65 -5.41
CA ALA A 110 -10.37 -5.21 -5.49
C ALA A 110 -10.17 -5.88 -6.85
N TYR A 111 -9.17 -5.44 -7.60
CA TYR A 111 -8.74 -6.08 -8.85
C TYR A 111 -7.40 -6.77 -8.63
N HIS A 112 -7.19 -7.86 -9.37
CA HIS A 112 -5.91 -8.56 -9.33
C HIS A 112 -4.84 -7.69 -10.00
N GLY A 113 -3.98 -7.10 -9.19
CA GLY A 113 -2.85 -6.32 -9.66
C GLY A 113 -1.66 -7.20 -10.00
N LYS A 114 -0.52 -6.56 -10.13
CA LYS A 114 0.75 -7.24 -10.40
C LYS A 114 1.88 -6.48 -9.73
N HIS A 115 2.79 -7.18 -9.09
CA HIS A 115 3.95 -6.57 -8.49
C HIS A 115 4.94 -6.11 -9.56
N ALA A 116 5.59 -4.98 -9.32
CA ALA A 116 6.65 -4.49 -10.19
C ALA A 116 7.79 -5.50 -10.28
N ILE A 117 8.40 -5.57 -11.46
CA ILE A 117 9.62 -6.36 -11.64
C ILE A 117 10.73 -5.66 -10.85
N LEU A 118 11.30 -6.37 -9.86
CA LEU A 118 12.38 -5.82 -9.07
C LEU A 118 13.61 -5.63 -9.96
N PRO A 119 14.17 -4.41 -10.01
CA PRO A 119 15.39 -4.19 -10.77
C PRO A 119 16.54 -4.97 -10.13
N LYS A 120 17.52 -5.36 -10.97
CA LYS A 120 18.73 -6.00 -10.47
C LYS A 120 19.44 -5.07 -9.47
N LEU A 121 19.92 -5.65 -8.37
CA LEU A 121 20.68 -4.91 -7.38
C LEU A 121 21.96 -4.37 -8.01
N SER A 122 22.03 -3.04 -8.23
CA SER A 122 23.20 -2.36 -8.73
C SER A 122 24.16 -2.02 -7.58
N ARG A 123 25.45 -1.77 -7.93
CA ARG A 123 26.41 -1.28 -6.95
C ARG A 123 25.95 0.03 -6.31
N GLU A 124 25.32 0.88 -7.09
CA GLU A 124 24.80 2.17 -6.65
C GLU A 124 23.68 2.01 -5.61
N ARG A 125 22.72 1.13 -5.89
CA ARG A 125 21.63 0.82 -4.93
C ARG A 125 22.17 0.20 -3.66
N LEU A 126 23.10 -0.74 -3.77
CA LEU A 126 23.74 -1.36 -2.60
C LEU A 126 24.49 -0.32 -1.78
N SER A 127 25.24 0.57 -2.41
CA SER A 127 25.95 1.66 -1.75
C SER A 127 24.98 2.59 -1.01
N HIS A 128 23.85 2.93 -1.65
CA HIS A 128 22.81 3.76 -1.02
C HIS A 128 22.23 3.08 0.22
N MET A 129 21.91 1.80 0.14
CA MET A 129 21.41 1.02 1.28
C MET A 129 22.40 0.98 2.45
N LEU A 130 23.68 0.79 2.15
CA LEU A 130 24.73 0.71 3.17
C LEU A 130 25.00 2.05 3.85
N LYS A 131 24.74 3.17 3.17
CA LYS A 131 24.89 4.52 3.69
C LYS A 131 23.64 5.06 4.37
N SER A 132 22.52 4.34 4.30
CA SER A 132 21.25 4.76 4.90
C SER A 132 21.38 4.89 6.43
N PRO A 133 20.76 5.94 7.03
CA PRO A 133 20.66 6.02 8.49
C PRO A 133 19.97 4.81 9.14
N ALA A 134 19.13 4.11 8.38
CA ALA A 134 18.41 2.92 8.83
C ALA A 134 19.26 1.64 8.81
N ARG A 135 20.53 1.69 8.42
CA ARG A 135 21.41 0.51 8.30
C ARG A 135 21.52 -0.30 9.59
N GLY A 136 21.38 0.34 10.78
CA GLY A 136 21.37 -0.34 12.07
C GLY A 136 20.19 -1.30 12.26
N ASN A 137 19.12 -1.17 11.46
CA ASN A 137 17.95 -2.03 11.45
C ASN A 137 18.04 -3.16 10.41
N LEU A 138 19.17 -3.29 9.71
CA LEU A 138 19.32 -4.22 8.57
C LEU A 138 19.00 -5.69 8.92
N PRO A 139 19.47 -6.25 10.06
CA PRO A 139 19.10 -7.61 10.44
C PRO A 139 17.60 -7.80 10.63
N TYR A 140 16.92 -6.82 11.21
CA TYR A 140 15.46 -6.82 11.38
C TYR A 140 14.76 -6.76 10.01
N ILE A 141 15.22 -5.90 9.12
CA ILE A 141 14.68 -5.75 7.76
C ILE A 141 14.82 -7.06 6.98
N ILE A 142 15.98 -7.71 7.05
CA ILE A 142 16.22 -8.99 6.37
C ILE A 142 15.28 -10.07 6.92
N LYS A 143 15.14 -10.18 8.23
CA LYS A 143 14.24 -11.14 8.87
C LYS A 143 12.79 -10.93 8.44
N GLU A 144 12.30 -9.69 8.52
CA GLU A 144 10.92 -9.37 8.16
C GLU A 144 10.65 -9.59 6.67
N ASN A 145 11.58 -9.23 5.77
CA ASN A 145 11.45 -9.50 4.34
C ASN A 145 11.32 -10.99 4.02
N SER A 146 12.00 -11.86 4.77
CA SER A 146 11.89 -13.30 4.57
C SER A 146 10.51 -13.86 4.96
N GLN A 147 9.78 -13.15 5.84
CA GLN A 147 8.46 -13.53 6.35
C GLN A 147 7.31 -12.84 5.61
N CYS A 148 7.58 -11.69 5.00
CA CYS A 148 6.56 -10.86 4.33
C CYS A 148 6.67 -11.02 2.82
N ARG A 149 5.77 -11.83 2.21
CA ARG A 149 5.81 -12.18 0.80
C ARG A 149 4.60 -11.69 0.04
N GLU A 150 4.78 -11.40 -1.25
CA GLU A 150 3.73 -10.93 -2.15
C GLU A 150 2.93 -12.09 -2.78
N LYS A 151 3.61 -13.10 -3.27
CA LYS A 151 3.05 -14.35 -3.83
C LYS A 151 1.98 -14.17 -4.92
N GLY A 152 2.10 -13.14 -5.75
CA GLY A 152 1.14 -12.88 -6.83
C GLY A 152 -0.21 -12.34 -6.36
N GLU A 153 -0.29 -11.77 -5.16
CA GLU A 153 -1.53 -11.29 -4.55
C GLU A 153 -1.60 -9.77 -4.41
N THR A 154 -0.90 -9.02 -5.24
CA THR A 154 -0.99 -7.55 -5.23
C THR A 154 -2.40 -7.11 -5.63
N VAL A 155 -2.96 -6.17 -4.87
CA VAL A 155 -4.31 -5.63 -5.12
C VAL A 155 -4.21 -4.26 -5.78
N PHE A 156 -5.06 -4.07 -6.79
CA PHE A 156 -5.39 -2.78 -7.37
C PHE A 156 -6.78 -2.40 -6.86
N TYR A 157 -6.90 -1.28 -6.17
CA TYR A 157 -8.18 -0.83 -5.64
C TYR A 157 -8.82 0.23 -6.52
N GLU A 158 -10.10 0.08 -6.82
CA GLU A 158 -10.94 1.18 -7.29
C GLU A 158 -11.80 1.66 -6.13
N ILE A 159 -11.70 2.93 -5.79
CA ILE A 159 -12.43 3.54 -4.69
C ILE A 159 -13.38 4.60 -5.26
N GLU A 160 -14.66 4.47 -4.92
CA GLU A 160 -15.68 5.45 -5.29
C GLU A 160 -16.25 6.09 -4.04
N THR A 161 -16.21 7.41 -3.97
CA THR A 161 -16.75 8.20 -2.87
C THR A 161 -17.07 9.61 -3.35
N GLU A 162 -18.17 10.17 -2.87
CA GLU A 162 -18.60 11.55 -3.17
C GLU A 162 -18.61 11.86 -4.69
N GLY A 163 -19.00 10.88 -5.50
CA GLY A 163 -19.08 11.01 -6.96
C GLY A 163 -17.73 10.99 -7.67
N LYS A 164 -16.64 10.71 -6.96
CA LYS A 164 -15.28 10.61 -7.52
C LYS A 164 -14.81 9.16 -7.55
N LYS A 165 -14.01 8.83 -8.55
CA LYS A 165 -13.37 7.53 -8.69
C LYS A 165 -11.87 7.65 -8.58
N ILE A 166 -11.28 6.84 -7.70
CA ILE A 166 -9.85 6.82 -7.44
C ILE A 166 -9.35 5.42 -7.71
N SER A 167 -8.29 5.31 -8.49
CA SER A 167 -7.56 4.06 -8.67
C SER A 167 -6.28 4.11 -7.85
N LEU A 168 -6.08 3.12 -6.98
CA LEU A 168 -4.88 3.03 -6.14
C LEU A 168 -4.14 1.75 -6.47
N MET A 169 -2.91 1.90 -6.93
CA MET A 169 -2.04 0.78 -7.28
C MET A 169 -1.11 0.42 -6.13
N GLY A 170 -1.06 -0.86 -5.82
CA GLY A 170 -0.14 -1.38 -4.80
C GLY A 170 1.29 -1.52 -5.29
N SER A 171 1.48 -1.62 -6.59
CA SER A 171 2.80 -1.74 -7.20
C SER A 171 2.76 -1.25 -8.66
N LEU A 172 3.93 -0.97 -9.21
CA LEU A 172 4.08 -0.34 -10.55
C LEU A 172 4.04 -1.41 -11.65
N ASN A 173 2.93 -2.12 -11.74
CA ASN A 173 2.70 -3.10 -12.80
C ASN A 173 1.21 -3.41 -12.94
N LEU A 174 0.82 -3.90 -14.11
CA LEU A 174 -0.55 -4.33 -14.42
C LEU A 174 -0.53 -5.68 -15.13
N ARG A 175 -1.56 -6.48 -14.89
CA ARG A 175 -1.76 -7.73 -15.63
C ARG A 175 -2.35 -7.41 -17.00
N GLU A 176 -1.89 -8.14 -18.02
CA GLU A 176 -2.41 -7.96 -19.39
C GLU A 176 -3.81 -8.54 -19.56
N ASP A 177 -4.15 -9.55 -18.77
CA ASP A 177 -5.43 -10.30 -18.85
C ASP A 177 -6.53 -9.74 -17.95
N THR A 178 -6.34 -8.59 -17.33
CA THR A 178 -7.30 -8.00 -16.41
C THR A 178 -7.84 -6.68 -16.94
N ASP A 179 -9.17 -6.54 -16.93
CA ASP A 179 -9.84 -5.29 -17.28
C ASP A 179 -9.89 -4.35 -16.08
N TYR A 180 -8.94 -3.43 -16.04
CA TYR A 180 -8.94 -2.40 -15.00
C TYR A 180 -9.87 -1.25 -15.36
N PRO A 181 -10.43 -0.53 -14.37
CA PRO A 181 -11.17 0.69 -14.63
C PRO A 181 -10.27 1.75 -15.27
N THR A 182 -10.82 2.48 -16.23
CA THR A 182 -10.13 3.55 -16.95
C THR A 182 -10.81 4.88 -16.73
N GLY A 183 -10.08 5.99 -16.93
CA GLY A 183 -10.64 7.33 -16.82
C GLY A 183 -10.95 7.75 -15.39
N SER A 184 -10.30 7.18 -14.39
CA SER A 184 -10.47 7.58 -12.99
C SER A 184 -10.18 9.08 -12.82
N ASP A 185 -10.85 9.71 -11.86
CA ASP A 185 -10.57 11.11 -11.51
C ASP A 185 -9.16 11.29 -10.98
N LEU A 186 -8.64 10.27 -10.28
CA LEU A 186 -7.29 10.26 -9.74
C LEU A 186 -6.71 8.86 -9.79
N LEU A 187 -5.47 8.73 -10.25
CA LEU A 187 -4.66 7.53 -10.13
C LEU A 187 -3.55 7.77 -9.10
N ILE A 188 -3.50 6.95 -8.06
CA ILE A 188 -2.39 6.93 -7.09
C ILE A 188 -1.43 5.84 -7.54
N LEU A 189 -0.23 6.26 -7.91
CA LEU A 189 0.78 5.44 -8.56
C LEU A 189 2.05 5.42 -7.73
N PRO A 190 2.58 4.24 -7.36
CA PRO A 190 3.87 4.18 -6.68
C PRO A 190 5.01 4.48 -7.66
N TYR A 191 5.84 5.46 -7.32
CA TYR A 191 6.93 5.89 -8.18
C TYR A 191 8.07 6.45 -7.34
N ASN A 192 9.26 5.86 -7.46
CA ASN A 192 10.42 6.27 -6.66
C ASN A 192 11.42 7.15 -7.41
N GLY A 193 11.13 7.53 -8.65
CA GLY A 193 12.02 8.38 -9.45
C GLY A 193 13.22 7.67 -10.07
N TRP A 194 13.35 6.35 -9.89
CA TRP A 194 14.41 5.58 -10.54
C TRP A 194 14.17 5.52 -12.06
N GLU A 195 15.24 5.58 -12.84
CA GLU A 195 15.19 5.65 -14.31
C GLU A 195 14.42 4.46 -14.91
N ASP A 196 14.59 3.27 -14.35
CA ASP A 196 13.94 2.05 -14.82
C ASP A 196 12.43 1.99 -14.53
N ASN A 197 11.89 2.93 -13.76
CA ASN A 197 10.45 3.02 -13.48
C ASN A 197 9.68 3.95 -14.42
N TYR A 198 10.38 4.79 -15.18
CA TYR A 198 9.72 5.77 -16.06
C TYR A 198 8.88 5.11 -17.15
N THR A 199 9.45 4.18 -17.89
CA THR A 199 8.77 3.51 -19.00
C THR A 199 7.53 2.71 -18.52
N PRO A 200 7.59 1.88 -17.45
CA PRO A 200 6.41 1.25 -16.91
C PRO A 200 5.34 2.24 -16.46
N ALA A 201 5.72 3.33 -15.82
CA ALA A 201 4.79 4.36 -15.38
C ALA A 201 4.02 4.98 -16.55
N VAL A 202 4.72 5.36 -17.62
CA VAL A 202 4.09 5.92 -18.83
C VAL A 202 3.10 4.94 -19.45
N LYS A 203 3.46 3.67 -19.58
CA LYS A 203 2.58 2.63 -20.14
C LYS A 203 1.31 2.46 -19.30
N ILE A 204 1.43 2.48 -17.97
CA ILE A 204 0.30 2.37 -17.05
C ILE A 204 -0.62 3.57 -17.20
N ILE A 205 -0.07 4.78 -17.24
CA ILE A 205 -0.84 6.02 -17.39
C ILE A 205 -1.58 6.02 -18.73
N ASP A 206 -0.93 5.62 -19.81
CA ASP A 206 -1.56 5.54 -21.13
C ASP A 206 -2.70 4.53 -21.15
N ARG A 207 -2.52 3.38 -20.51
CA ARG A 207 -3.56 2.34 -20.43
C ARG A 207 -4.75 2.74 -19.58
N LEU A 208 -4.50 3.31 -18.40
CA LEU A 208 -5.55 3.65 -17.45
C LEU A 208 -6.22 4.99 -17.74
N ASN A 209 -5.54 5.87 -18.46
CA ASN A 209 -6.04 7.18 -18.90
C ASN A 209 -6.70 7.99 -17.76
N PRO A 210 -6.03 8.20 -16.63
CA PRO A 210 -6.59 8.96 -15.52
C PRO A 210 -6.67 10.45 -15.84
N LYS A 211 -7.58 11.16 -15.16
CA LYS A 211 -7.67 12.62 -15.28
C LYS A 211 -6.54 13.33 -14.54
N ARG A 212 -6.11 12.75 -13.42
CA ARG A 212 -5.01 13.26 -12.58
C ARG A 212 -4.20 12.11 -12.03
N ILE A 213 -2.95 12.40 -11.65
CA ILE A 213 -2.02 11.42 -11.10
C ILE A 213 -1.45 11.96 -9.79
N PHE A 214 -1.40 11.11 -8.78
CA PHE A 214 -0.67 11.36 -7.54
C PHE A 214 0.42 10.30 -7.41
N LEU A 215 1.67 10.74 -7.23
CA LEU A 215 2.79 9.83 -7.06
C LEU A 215 3.09 9.69 -5.58
N ASP A 216 2.92 8.48 -5.03
CA ASP A 216 3.45 8.16 -3.74
C ASP A 216 4.86 7.56 -3.89
N HIS A 217 5.66 7.70 -2.87
CA HIS A 217 7.07 7.32 -2.93
C HIS A 217 7.34 6.01 -2.21
N TYR A 218 8.11 5.15 -2.87
CA TYR A 218 8.81 4.05 -2.22
C TYR A 218 10.27 4.41 -2.04
N ASP A 219 10.75 4.32 -0.85
CA ASP A 219 12.17 4.45 -0.57
C ASP A 219 12.85 3.09 -0.44
#